data_5f599b2b4ba95ed4cca0226d1da5b4ca
#
_entry.id   5f599b2b4ba95ed4cca0226d1da5b4ca
#
_cell.length_a   1.000
_cell.length_b   1.000
_cell.length_c   1.000
_cell.angle_alpha   90.00
_cell.angle_beta   90.00
_cell.angle_gamma   90.00
#
_symmetry.space_group_name_H-M   'P 1'
#
loop_
_entity.id
_entity.type
_entity.pdbx_description
1 polymer ?
#
loop_
_entity_poly.entity_id
_entity_poly.type
_entity_poly.pdbx_seq_one_letter_code
_entity_poly.pdbx_strand_id
1 'polypeptide(L)'
;VYKRQVFEHVAPDGSHPDCFDGRLINPGHSIEAMWFIMDIARRRNDHQLIEQAVDIILSTLAFGWDELHDGIFYFVDVQRKPPQQLEWDQKLWWVHLESLVALAMSYALTGRKACWEWYERIHQYAWPRFADPEYGEWFGYLNRRGERLLDLKGGKWKGCFHVPRALYLCHQMFDSLSYKNATTASKSR
;
A
#
# COMPACT_ATOMS: atom_id res chain seq x y z
N VAL A 1 11.13 17.79 8.46
CA VAL A 1 11.11 16.51 9.14
C VAL A 1 10.03 15.58 8.58
N TYR A 2 8.89 16.12 8.15
CA TYR A 2 7.78 15.32 7.59
C TYR A 2 7.72 15.35 6.05
N LYS A 3 8.81 15.65 5.38
CA LYS A 3 8.93 15.61 3.93
C LYS A 3 8.69 14.16 3.47
N ARG A 4 7.72 13.95 2.55
CA ARG A 4 7.32 12.65 2.00
C ARG A 4 6.24 11.90 2.80
N GLN A 5 5.44 12.60 3.63
CA GLN A 5 4.23 12.05 4.22
C GLN A 5 3.00 12.70 3.59
N VAL A 6 1.94 11.92 3.42
CA VAL A 6 0.62 12.38 2.94
C VAL A 6 -0.32 12.38 4.14
N PHE A 7 -0.78 13.56 4.51
CA PHE A 7 -1.71 13.73 5.63
C PHE A 7 -3.16 13.51 5.19
N GLU A 8 -3.99 12.97 6.09
CA GLU A 8 -5.43 12.82 5.84
C GLU A 8 -6.13 14.18 5.76
N HIS A 9 -5.69 15.12 6.58
CA HIS A 9 -6.28 16.45 6.68
C HIS A 9 -5.22 17.53 6.63
N VAL A 10 -5.46 18.54 5.82
CA VAL A 10 -4.65 19.75 5.75
C VAL A 10 -5.56 20.98 5.76
N ALA A 11 -5.06 22.10 6.27
CA ALA A 11 -5.75 23.38 6.17
C ALA A 11 -5.78 23.87 4.71
N PRO A 12 -6.66 24.85 4.36
CA PRO A 12 -6.76 25.38 3.00
C PRO A 12 -5.45 25.94 2.42
N ASP A 13 -4.53 26.36 3.27
CA ASP A 13 -3.19 26.84 2.88
C ASP A 13 -2.15 25.70 2.76
N GLY A 14 -2.57 24.45 2.94
CA GLY A 14 -1.71 23.27 2.90
C GLY A 14 -0.94 23.01 4.21
N SER A 15 -1.12 23.80 5.25
CA SER A 15 -0.53 23.53 6.56
C SER A 15 -1.27 22.40 7.29
N HIS A 16 -0.58 21.74 8.21
CA HIS A 16 -1.18 20.75 9.10
C HIS A 16 -1.06 21.23 10.56
N PRO A 17 -2.18 21.53 11.23
CA PRO A 17 -2.16 21.99 12.61
C PRO A 17 -1.71 20.88 13.57
N ASP A 18 -1.10 21.26 14.71
CA ASP A 18 -0.70 20.29 15.75
C ASP A 18 -1.90 19.85 16.60
N CYS A 19 -2.81 19.12 15.97
CA CYS A 19 -3.98 18.48 16.58
C CYS A 19 -4.11 17.05 16.05
N PHE A 20 -5.05 16.27 16.57
CA PHE A 20 -5.25 14.88 16.14
C PHE A 20 -5.44 14.77 14.62
N ASP A 21 -6.32 15.57 14.03
CA ASP A 21 -6.62 15.51 12.60
C ASP A 21 -5.42 15.96 11.75
N GLY A 22 -4.75 17.06 12.14
CA GLY A 22 -3.62 17.60 11.40
C GLY A 22 -2.33 16.76 11.49
N ARG A 23 -2.27 15.78 12.40
CA ARG A 23 -1.16 14.83 12.52
C ARG A 23 -1.48 13.44 11.97
N LEU A 24 -2.73 13.21 11.54
CA LEU A 24 -3.21 11.92 11.12
C LEU A 24 -2.68 11.54 9.73
N ILE A 25 -2.15 10.33 9.64
CA ILE A 25 -1.76 9.67 8.41
C ILE A 25 -2.51 8.35 8.31
N ASN A 26 -3.13 8.08 7.17
CA ASN A 26 -3.57 6.76 6.77
C ASN A 26 -2.57 6.21 5.74
N PRO A 27 -1.74 5.23 6.12
CA PRO A 27 -0.76 4.68 5.20
C PRO A 27 -1.40 4.11 3.92
N GLY A 28 -2.58 3.49 4.03
CA GLY A 28 -3.32 2.94 2.91
C GLY A 28 -3.72 4.01 1.89
N HIS A 29 -4.34 5.10 2.33
CA HIS A 29 -4.71 6.22 1.46
C HIS A 29 -3.49 6.90 0.82
N SER A 30 -2.44 7.08 1.61
CA SER A 30 -1.20 7.66 1.11
C SER A 30 -0.61 6.83 -0.02
N ILE A 31 -0.55 5.51 0.14
CA ILE A 31 0.00 4.58 -0.84
C ILE A 31 -0.92 4.47 -2.07
N GLU A 32 -2.23 4.38 -1.86
CA GLU A 32 -3.21 4.33 -2.94
C GLU A 32 -3.15 5.59 -3.80
N ALA A 33 -3.12 6.77 -3.18
CA ALA A 33 -2.97 8.04 -3.92
C ALA A 33 -1.68 8.06 -4.77
N MET A 34 -0.58 7.53 -4.24
CA MET A 34 0.68 7.53 -4.97
C MET A 34 0.68 6.61 -6.18
N TRP A 35 0.06 5.44 -6.13
CA TRP A 35 0.00 4.62 -7.34
C TRP A 35 -0.99 5.18 -8.38
N PHE A 36 -2.07 5.88 -7.98
CA PHE A 36 -2.87 6.66 -8.93
C PHE A 36 -2.04 7.74 -9.63
N ILE A 37 -1.22 8.46 -8.88
CA ILE A 37 -0.30 9.46 -9.44
C ILE A 37 0.72 8.80 -10.38
N MET A 38 1.28 7.65 -10.01
CA MET A 38 2.19 6.92 -10.88
C MET A 38 1.55 6.47 -12.18
N ASP A 39 0.28 6.04 -12.17
CA ASP A 39 -0.43 5.65 -13.39
C ASP A 39 -0.62 6.86 -14.33
N ILE A 40 -0.93 8.03 -13.78
CA ILE A 40 -1.00 9.28 -14.56
C ILE A 40 0.38 9.68 -15.09
N ALA A 41 1.40 9.64 -14.24
CA ALA A 41 2.78 10.00 -14.60
C ALA A 41 3.34 9.09 -15.69
N ARG A 42 3.08 7.77 -15.60
CA ARG A 42 3.44 6.78 -16.62
C ARG A 42 2.85 7.13 -18.00
N ARG A 43 1.58 7.53 -18.05
CA ARG A 43 0.88 7.93 -19.30
C ARG A 43 1.43 9.22 -19.90
N ARG A 44 2.04 10.05 -19.06
CA ARG A 44 2.68 11.33 -19.45
C ARG A 44 4.17 11.21 -19.69
N ASN A 45 4.76 10.04 -19.48
CA ASN A 45 6.21 9.81 -19.49
C ASN A 45 6.97 10.72 -18.49
N ASP A 46 6.35 11.05 -17.37
CA ASP A 46 6.93 11.87 -16.31
C ASP A 46 7.69 10.99 -15.30
N HIS A 47 8.93 10.68 -15.64
CA HIS A 47 9.79 9.84 -14.81
C HIS A 47 10.11 10.48 -13.46
N GLN A 48 10.20 11.81 -13.38
CA GLN A 48 10.48 12.49 -12.12
C GLN A 48 9.32 12.33 -11.13
N LEU A 49 8.09 12.45 -11.59
CA LEU A 49 6.91 12.25 -10.76
C LEU A 49 6.76 10.80 -10.32
N ILE A 50 7.12 9.83 -11.18
CA ILE A 50 7.17 8.41 -10.80
C ILE A 50 8.13 8.19 -9.63
N GLU A 51 9.38 8.69 -9.74
CA GLU A 51 10.37 8.51 -8.66
C GLU A 51 9.94 9.18 -7.35
N GLN A 52 9.33 10.37 -7.42
CA GLN A 52 8.77 11.04 -6.25
C GLN A 52 7.67 10.23 -5.57
N ALA A 53 6.74 9.67 -6.36
CA ALA A 53 5.66 8.82 -5.84
C ALA A 53 6.22 7.54 -5.19
N VAL A 54 7.21 6.90 -5.80
CA VAL A 54 7.88 5.72 -5.23
C VAL A 54 8.59 6.05 -3.91
N ASP A 55 9.26 7.18 -3.83
CA ASP A 55 9.90 7.63 -2.60
C ASP A 55 8.89 7.85 -1.46
N ILE A 56 7.70 8.39 -1.77
CA ILE A 56 6.62 8.56 -0.80
C ILE A 56 6.07 7.22 -0.35
N ILE A 57 5.85 6.27 -1.28
CA ILE A 57 5.40 4.91 -0.95
C ILE A 57 6.36 4.24 0.02
N LEU A 58 7.65 4.21 -0.30
CA LEU A 58 8.67 3.57 0.54
C LEU A 58 8.78 4.24 1.91
N SER A 59 8.72 5.58 1.96
CA SER A 59 8.71 6.33 3.22
C SER A 59 7.47 6.03 4.05
N THR A 60 6.29 5.93 3.42
CA THR A 60 5.03 5.62 4.08
C THR A 60 5.03 4.21 4.64
N LEU A 61 5.55 3.23 3.90
CA LEU A 61 5.69 1.85 4.37
C LEU A 61 6.62 1.75 5.58
N ALA A 62 7.81 2.35 5.50
CA ALA A 62 8.75 2.37 6.60
C ALA A 62 8.17 3.06 7.85
N PHE A 63 7.32 4.07 7.67
CA PHE A 63 6.67 4.78 8.76
C PHE A 63 5.44 4.04 9.31
N GLY A 64 4.64 3.39 8.45
CA GLY A 64 3.37 2.75 8.78
C GLY A 64 3.47 1.27 9.13
N TRP A 65 4.63 0.65 9.02
CA TRP A 65 4.81 -0.77 9.35
C TRP A 65 4.88 -0.99 10.85
N ASP A 66 4.22 -2.02 11.35
CA ASP A 66 4.32 -2.46 12.75
C ASP A 66 5.52 -3.41 12.92
N GLU A 67 6.64 -2.91 13.42
CA GLU A 67 7.87 -3.70 13.61
C GLU A 67 7.73 -4.79 14.70
N LEU A 68 6.70 -4.74 15.53
CA LEU A 68 6.48 -5.71 16.61
C LEU A 68 5.61 -6.91 16.17
N HIS A 69 4.59 -6.64 15.34
CA HIS A 69 3.60 -7.64 14.96
C HIS A 69 3.45 -7.82 13.45
N ASP A 70 4.27 -7.12 12.68
CA ASP A 70 4.16 -7.01 11.23
C ASP A 70 2.83 -6.38 10.74
N GLY A 71 2.75 -6.16 9.43
CA GLY A 71 1.59 -5.53 8.80
C GLY A 71 1.56 -4.01 8.94
N ILE A 72 0.74 -3.39 8.11
CA ILE A 72 0.63 -1.94 8.02
C ILE A 72 -0.49 -1.47 8.96
N PHE A 73 -0.20 -0.47 9.79
CA PHE A 73 -1.21 0.18 10.63
C PHE A 73 -2.29 0.84 9.79
N TYR A 74 -3.51 0.86 10.31
CA TYR A 74 -4.61 1.58 9.66
C TYR A 74 -4.39 3.09 9.73
N PHE A 75 -4.10 3.61 10.93
CA PHE A 75 -3.73 5.02 11.12
C PHE A 75 -2.45 5.15 11.95
N VAL A 76 -1.71 6.22 11.71
CA VAL A 76 -0.57 6.62 12.53
C VAL A 76 -0.57 8.13 12.74
N ASP A 77 -0.11 8.57 13.90
CA ASP A 77 0.17 9.98 14.18
C ASP A 77 1.61 10.29 13.75
N VAL A 78 1.82 11.38 13.02
CA VAL A 78 3.13 11.75 12.50
C VAL A 78 4.17 11.99 13.60
N GLN A 79 3.74 12.36 14.80
CA GLN A 79 4.59 12.50 15.98
C GLN A 79 4.67 11.23 16.83
N ARG A 80 4.14 10.10 16.35
CA ARG A 80 4.09 8.82 17.07
C ARG A 80 3.26 8.87 18.36
N LYS A 81 2.38 9.83 18.51
CA LYS A 81 1.37 9.86 19.58
C LYS A 81 0.25 8.87 19.24
N PRO A 82 -0.50 8.36 20.24
CA PRO A 82 -1.68 7.55 19.95
C PRO A 82 -2.70 8.34 19.12
N PRO A 83 -3.15 7.81 17.97
CA PRO A 83 -4.25 8.43 17.23
C PRO A 83 -5.57 8.42 18.02
N GLN A 84 -6.51 9.29 17.63
CA GLN A 84 -7.83 9.34 18.24
C GLN A 84 -8.73 8.17 17.79
N GLN A 85 -8.47 7.62 16.61
CA GLN A 85 -9.19 6.49 16.03
C GLN A 85 -8.91 5.23 16.84
N LEU A 86 -9.94 4.63 17.43
CA LEU A 86 -9.79 3.45 18.29
C LEU A 86 -9.27 2.22 17.53
N GLU A 87 -9.54 2.16 16.23
CA GLU A 87 -9.12 1.10 15.32
C GLU A 87 -7.73 1.34 14.67
N TRP A 88 -6.96 2.32 15.14
CA TRP A 88 -5.71 2.75 14.51
C TRP A 88 -4.68 1.64 14.30
N ASP A 89 -4.62 0.68 15.18
CA ASP A 89 -3.64 -0.41 15.15
C ASP A 89 -4.15 -1.68 14.44
N GLN A 90 -5.37 -1.67 13.93
CA GLN A 90 -5.89 -2.76 13.12
C GLN A 90 -5.15 -2.89 11.80
N LYS A 91 -5.19 -4.10 11.25
CA LYS A 91 -4.64 -4.41 9.94
C LYS A 91 -5.81 -4.68 8.98
N LEU A 92 -5.95 -3.85 7.94
CA LEU A 92 -7.04 -3.94 7.00
C LEU A 92 -6.58 -4.53 5.66
N TRP A 93 -7.44 -5.35 5.04
CA TRP A 93 -7.19 -6.03 3.78
C TRP A 93 -6.79 -5.07 2.67
N TRP A 94 -7.54 -3.97 2.52
CA TRP A 94 -7.37 -3.04 1.41
C TRP A 94 -6.04 -2.27 1.50
N VAL A 95 -5.59 -1.93 2.69
CA VAL A 95 -4.30 -1.26 2.91
C VAL A 95 -3.15 -2.12 2.36
N HIS A 96 -3.19 -3.43 2.63
CA HIS A 96 -2.17 -4.36 2.16
C HIS A 96 -2.27 -4.60 0.65
N LEU A 97 -3.49 -4.73 0.11
CA LEU A 97 -3.71 -4.90 -1.33
C LEU A 97 -3.27 -3.68 -2.14
N GLU A 98 -3.62 -2.47 -1.71
CA GLU A 98 -3.18 -1.24 -2.37
C GLU A 98 -1.65 -1.09 -2.32
N SER A 99 -1.04 -1.52 -1.23
CA SER A 99 0.42 -1.55 -1.11
C SER A 99 1.07 -2.54 -2.07
N LEU A 100 0.48 -3.72 -2.28
CA LEU A 100 0.96 -4.68 -3.27
C LEU A 100 0.88 -4.12 -4.70
N VAL A 101 -0.24 -3.46 -5.05
CA VAL A 101 -0.40 -2.79 -6.35
C VAL A 101 0.65 -1.70 -6.54
N ALA A 102 0.79 -0.82 -5.55
CA ALA A 102 1.75 0.28 -5.59
C ALA A 102 3.19 -0.22 -5.78
N LEU A 103 3.58 -1.27 -5.07
CA LEU A 103 4.93 -1.84 -5.11
C LEU A 103 5.20 -2.61 -6.40
N ALA A 104 4.22 -3.38 -6.91
CA ALA A 104 4.33 -4.06 -8.20
C ALA A 104 4.52 -3.03 -9.33
N MET A 105 3.73 -1.95 -9.32
CA MET A 105 3.86 -0.85 -10.29
C MET A 105 5.20 -0.12 -10.15
N SER A 106 5.60 0.21 -8.92
CA SER A 106 6.89 0.86 -8.64
C SER A 106 8.05 0.05 -9.17
N TYR A 107 8.06 -1.26 -8.89
CA TYR A 107 9.10 -2.15 -9.39
C TYR A 107 9.09 -2.27 -10.92
N ALA A 108 7.93 -2.42 -11.54
CA ALA A 108 7.80 -2.52 -12.99
C ALA A 108 8.26 -1.26 -13.73
N LEU A 109 8.12 -0.07 -13.12
CA LEU A 109 8.46 1.21 -13.73
C LEU A 109 9.92 1.63 -13.44
N THR A 110 10.47 1.28 -12.26
CA THR A 110 11.77 1.80 -11.82
C THR A 110 12.85 0.73 -11.65
N GLY A 111 12.48 -0.55 -11.49
CA GLY A 111 13.42 -1.62 -11.17
C GLY A 111 14.02 -1.55 -9.76
N ARG A 112 13.54 -0.65 -8.90
CA ARG A 112 14.10 -0.44 -7.56
C ARG A 112 13.89 -1.68 -6.68
N LYS A 113 14.98 -2.31 -6.27
CA LYS A 113 14.99 -3.53 -5.47
C LYS A 113 14.20 -3.40 -4.16
N ALA A 114 14.27 -2.24 -3.50
CA ALA A 114 13.51 -1.97 -2.28
C ALA A 114 11.99 -2.13 -2.46
N CYS A 115 11.46 -1.85 -3.67
CA CYS A 115 10.03 -2.06 -3.94
C CYS A 115 9.68 -3.55 -3.97
N TRP A 116 10.56 -4.38 -4.53
CA TRP A 116 10.38 -5.82 -4.54
C TRP A 116 10.50 -6.43 -3.13
N GLU A 117 11.48 -6.01 -2.36
CA GLU A 117 11.68 -6.46 -0.97
C GLU A 117 10.45 -6.14 -0.09
N TRP A 118 9.87 -4.94 -0.24
CA TRP A 118 8.64 -4.59 0.44
C TRP A 118 7.42 -5.37 -0.08
N TYR A 119 7.36 -5.61 -1.40
CA TYR A 119 6.29 -6.44 -1.99
C TYR A 119 6.29 -7.84 -1.37
N GLU A 120 7.44 -8.50 -1.33
CA GLU A 120 7.58 -9.82 -0.73
C GLU A 120 7.21 -9.82 0.76
N ARG A 121 7.69 -8.84 1.52
CA ARG A 121 7.37 -8.71 2.96
C ARG A 121 5.86 -8.58 3.19
N ILE A 122 5.19 -7.73 2.44
CA ILE A 122 3.74 -7.52 2.57
C ILE A 122 2.97 -8.75 2.09
N HIS A 123 3.38 -9.37 0.99
CA HIS A 123 2.73 -10.57 0.46
C HIS A 123 2.82 -11.74 1.47
N GLN A 124 3.99 -11.97 2.05
CA GLN A 124 4.20 -13.01 3.07
C GLN A 124 3.39 -12.75 4.35
N TYR A 125 3.17 -11.50 4.70
CA TYR A 125 2.30 -11.15 5.82
C TYR A 125 0.82 -11.32 5.48
N ALA A 126 0.37 -10.76 4.37
CA ALA A 126 -1.04 -10.58 4.07
C ALA A 126 -1.73 -11.88 3.62
N TRP A 127 -1.07 -12.65 2.76
CA TRP A 127 -1.70 -13.81 2.14
C TRP A 127 -2.19 -14.85 3.15
N PRO A 128 -1.37 -15.35 4.09
CA PRO A 128 -1.82 -16.36 5.06
C PRO A 128 -2.81 -15.83 6.11
N ARG A 129 -2.93 -14.50 6.27
CA ARG A 129 -3.77 -13.91 7.32
C ARG A 129 -5.14 -13.46 6.82
N PHE A 130 -5.19 -12.93 5.60
CA PHE A 130 -6.44 -12.44 5.01
C PHE A 130 -7.12 -13.44 4.10
N ALA A 131 -6.38 -14.21 3.29
CA ALA A 131 -6.99 -15.12 2.33
C ALA A 131 -7.70 -16.29 3.05
N ASP A 132 -8.88 -16.64 2.56
CA ASP A 132 -9.58 -17.85 2.99
C ASP A 132 -9.22 -19.01 2.05
N PRO A 133 -8.48 -20.02 2.54
CA PRO A 133 -8.05 -21.13 1.70
C PRO A 133 -9.18 -22.11 1.37
N GLU A 134 -10.29 -22.09 2.11
CA GLU A 134 -11.39 -23.03 1.94
C GLU A 134 -12.44 -22.51 0.95
N TYR A 135 -12.87 -21.26 1.11
CA TYR A 135 -13.97 -20.69 0.32
C TYR A 135 -13.54 -19.53 -0.58
N GLY A 136 -12.24 -19.24 -0.63
CA GLY A 136 -11.70 -18.11 -1.39
C GLY A 136 -12.10 -16.75 -0.80
N GLU A 137 -11.68 -15.69 -1.48
CA GLU A 137 -11.81 -14.30 -1.05
C GLU A 137 -10.95 -14.00 0.19
N TRP A 138 -10.94 -12.76 0.65
CA TRP A 138 -10.16 -12.29 1.80
C TRP A 138 -11.08 -11.83 2.93
N PHE A 139 -10.72 -12.15 4.18
CA PHE A 139 -11.27 -11.48 5.35
C PHE A 139 -10.82 -10.03 5.37
N GLY A 140 -11.58 -9.16 6.05
CA GLY A 140 -11.32 -7.73 5.96
C GLY A 140 -10.49 -7.15 7.09
N TYR A 141 -10.60 -7.71 8.29
CA TYR A 141 -10.20 -7.02 9.50
C TYR A 141 -9.42 -7.94 10.43
N LEU A 142 -8.19 -7.55 10.74
CA LEU A 142 -7.35 -8.21 11.74
C LEU A 142 -7.07 -7.24 12.89
N ASN A 143 -6.89 -7.79 14.09
CA ASN A 143 -6.34 -7.01 15.20
C ASN A 143 -4.84 -6.74 14.98
N ARG A 144 -4.21 -6.00 15.86
CA ARG A 144 -2.79 -5.67 15.77
C ARG A 144 -1.88 -6.89 15.64
N ARG A 145 -2.24 -8.02 16.27
CA ARG A 145 -1.44 -9.26 16.24
C ARG A 145 -1.63 -10.08 14.96
N GLY A 146 -2.52 -9.64 14.07
CA GLY A 146 -2.83 -10.36 12.84
C GLY A 146 -3.88 -11.46 13.01
N GLU A 147 -4.62 -11.45 14.11
CA GLU A 147 -5.73 -12.37 14.35
C GLU A 147 -7.03 -11.78 13.78
N ARG A 148 -7.88 -12.62 13.22
CA ARG A 148 -9.13 -12.23 12.59
C ARG A 148 -10.10 -11.63 13.62
N LEU A 149 -10.60 -10.42 13.32
CA LEU A 149 -11.62 -9.75 14.15
C LEU A 149 -13.03 -10.11 13.72
N LEU A 150 -13.27 -10.27 12.42
CA LEU A 150 -14.57 -10.55 11.84
C LEU A 150 -14.46 -11.65 10.80
N ASP A 151 -15.37 -12.62 10.85
CA ASP A 151 -15.47 -13.68 9.84
C ASP A 151 -16.22 -13.25 8.57
N LEU A 152 -16.55 -11.96 8.46
CA LEU A 152 -17.23 -11.41 7.30
C LEU A 152 -16.25 -11.13 6.17
N LYS A 153 -16.57 -11.60 4.98
CA LYS A 153 -15.85 -11.31 3.73
C LYS A 153 -16.51 -10.19 2.91
N GLY A 154 -17.66 -9.73 3.32
CA GLY A 154 -18.39 -8.60 2.75
C GLY A 154 -19.06 -7.79 3.84
N GLY A 155 -19.36 -6.51 3.58
CA GLY A 155 -20.01 -5.63 4.55
C GLY A 155 -20.12 -4.21 4.01
N LYS A 156 -20.47 -3.28 4.90
CA LYS A 156 -20.67 -1.86 4.54
C LYS A 156 -19.44 -1.26 3.82
N TRP A 157 -18.23 -1.64 4.23
CA TRP A 157 -16.98 -1.07 3.74
C TRP A 157 -16.18 -2.01 2.84
N LYS A 158 -16.46 -3.32 2.89
CA LYS A 158 -15.78 -4.33 2.09
C LYS A 158 -16.74 -4.92 1.06
N GLY A 159 -16.52 -4.60 -0.19
CA GLY A 159 -17.19 -5.17 -1.34
C GLY A 159 -16.22 -5.86 -2.29
N CYS A 160 -16.72 -6.31 -3.42
CA CYS A 160 -15.94 -6.88 -4.51
C CYS A 160 -15.20 -5.77 -5.30
N PHE A 161 -14.22 -5.15 -4.67
CA PHE A 161 -13.46 -4.05 -5.28
C PHE A 161 -11.95 -4.21 -5.12
N HIS A 162 -11.38 -4.05 -3.92
CA HIS A 162 -9.93 -4.06 -3.72
C HIS A 162 -9.28 -5.39 -4.08
N VAL A 163 -9.89 -6.54 -3.70
CA VAL A 163 -9.30 -7.86 -3.95
C VAL A 163 -9.17 -8.14 -5.45
N PRO A 164 -10.25 -8.14 -6.25
CA PRO A 164 -10.13 -8.45 -7.68
C PRO A 164 -9.33 -7.41 -8.45
N ARG A 165 -9.45 -6.11 -8.09
CA ARG A 165 -8.66 -5.05 -8.72
C ARG A 165 -7.16 -5.25 -8.48
N ALA A 166 -6.76 -5.51 -7.24
CA ALA A 166 -5.36 -5.68 -6.90
C ALA A 166 -4.74 -6.90 -7.58
N LEU A 167 -5.43 -8.04 -7.56
CA LEU A 167 -4.97 -9.25 -8.23
C LEU A 167 -4.80 -9.04 -9.74
N TYR A 168 -5.77 -8.39 -10.37
CA TYR A 168 -5.72 -8.09 -11.79
C TYR A 168 -4.56 -7.14 -12.15
N LEU A 169 -4.39 -6.04 -11.41
CA LEU A 169 -3.33 -5.08 -11.67
C LEU A 169 -1.94 -5.66 -11.42
N CYS A 170 -1.75 -6.41 -10.33
CA CYS A 170 -0.49 -7.10 -10.07
C CYS A 170 -0.15 -8.10 -11.18
N HIS A 171 -1.14 -8.90 -11.62
CA HIS A 171 -0.97 -9.83 -12.74
C HIS A 171 -0.50 -9.09 -14.00
N GLN A 172 -1.16 -8.01 -14.39
CA GLN A 172 -0.77 -7.22 -15.56
C GLN A 172 0.67 -6.68 -15.44
N MET A 173 1.08 -6.22 -14.25
CA MET A 173 2.46 -5.71 -14.03
C MET A 173 3.49 -6.83 -14.19
N PHE A 174 3.25 -8.01 -13.63
CA PHE A 174 4.16 -9.14 -13.72
C PHE A 174 4.24 -9.73 -15.14
N ASP A 175 3.14 -9.81 -15.85
CA ASP A 175 3.14 -10.20 -17.26
C ASP A 175 4.00 -9.26 -18.11
N SER A 176 3.87 -7.95 -17.89
CA SER A 176 4.66 -6.95 -18.59
C SER A 176 6.17 -7.08 -18.32
N LEU A 177 6.55 -7.43 -17.09
CA LEU A 177 7.96 -7.69 -16.72
C LEU A 177 8.49 -8.96 -17.37
N SER A 178 7.71 -10.03 -17.37
CA SER A 178 8.07 -11.31 -18.00
C SER A 178 8.32 -11.15 -19.49
N TYR A 179 7.46 -10.39 -20.18
CA TYR A 179 7.62 -10.10 -21.61
C TYR A 179 8.86 -9.28 -21.91
N LYS A 180 9.17 -8.25 -21.12
CA LYS A 180 10.38 -7.44 -21.28
C LYS A 180 11.65 -8.29 -21.12
N ASN A 181 11.70 -9.14 -20.12
CA ASN A 181 12.84 -10.03 -19.86
C ASN A 181 13.07 -11.05 -21.01
N ALA A 182 12.00 -11.64 -21.52
CA ALA A 182 12.07 -12.56 -22.66
C ALA A 182 12.60 -11.87 -23.93
N THR A 183 12.15 -10.63 -24.19
CA THR A 183 12.56 -9.86 -25.37
C THR A 183 14.02 -9.40 -25.30
N THR A 184 14.50 -9.08 -24.10
CA THR A 184 15.89 -8.69 -23.85
C THR A 184 16.84 -9.89 -24.02
N ALA A 185 16.44 -11.06 -23.50
CA ALA A 185 17.21 -12.29 -23.63
C ALA A 185 17.33 -12.77 -25.09
N SER A 186 16.33 -12.50 -25.94
CA SER A 186 16.35 -12.87 -27.36
C SER A 186 17.24 -11.94 -28.21
N LYS A 187 17.51 -10.69 -27.78
CA LYS A 187 18.37 -9.73 -28.48
C LYS A 187 19.85 -9.86 -28.10
N SER A 188 20.17 -10.62 -27.07
CA SER A 188 21.54 -10.85 -26.59
C SER A 188 22.18 -12.19 -27.12
N ARG A 189 21.45 -12.89 -27.97
CA ARG A 189 21.89 -14.06 -28.70
C ARG A 189 22.07 -13.72 -30.19
#